data_d14adc2dd9119c074b0fbdebf93a12a6
#
_entry.id   d14adc2dd9119c074b0fbdebf93a12a6
#
_cell.length_a   1.000
_cell.length_b   1.000
_cell.length_c   1.000
_cell.angle_alpha   90.00
_cell.angle_beta   90.00
_cell.angle_gamma   90.00
#
_symmetry.space_group_name_H-M   'P 1'
#
loop_
_entity.id
_entity.type
_entity.pdbx_description
1 polymer ?
#
loop_
_entity_poly.entity_id
_entity_poly.type
_entity_poly.pdbx_seq_one_letter_code
_entity_poly.pdbx_strand_id
1 'polypeptide(L)'
;MMLGARTASWSGKALPYLRRVAYLEYDGNQYIDTLVVPTQGYSFGASVLNITVGGPSKYGINGALGPNSRFAFGLGPGGKYFGLSQINNDTPSSNVQNEWIDWVIDSSSKIGTAGSERVEIQDANALDANGKSIYLMLSNPLNSYDKHKGRCRNAWIKDQNGDYVFNAIPVLDLSGRPAMYDEVSGQFFYNQGHGEFTWGELEI
;
A
#
# COMPACT_ATOMS: atom_id res chain seq x y z
N MET A 1 33.33 36.05 -15.10
CA MET A 1 32.85 34.74 -15.63
C MET A 1 31.55 34.41 -14.90
N MET A 2 30.40 34.71 -15.52
CA MET A 2 29.06 34.48 -14.88
C MET A 2 28.61 33.08 -15.19
N LEU A 3 28.40 32.26 -14.15
CA LEU A 3 27.74 30.98 -14.28
C LEU A 3 26.23 31.21 -14.51
N GLY A 4 25.76 30.90 -15.71
CA GLY A 4 24.36 30.93 -16.02
C GLY A 4 23.61 29.81 -15.32
N ALA A 5 22.69 30.17 -14.45
CA ALA A 5 21.71 29.27 -13.88
C ALA A 5 20.84 28.69 -15.00
N ARG A 6 20.96 27.40 -15.28
CA ARG A 6 20.02 26.70 -16.15
C ARG A 6 18.70 26.55 -15.39
N THR A 7 17.74 27.40 -15.70
CA THR A 7 16.33 27.18 -15.32
C THR A 7 15.83 25.97 -16.11
N ALA A 8 15.59 24.85 -15.44
CA ALA A 8 14.85 23.76 -16.04
C ALA A 8 13.44 24.26 -16.36
N SER A 9 13.12 24.37 -17.65
CA SER A 9 11.78 24.68 -18.09
C SER A 9 10.88 23.46 -17.82
N TRP A 10 10.08 23.52 -16.78
CA TRP A 10 8.96 22.63 -16.61
C TRP A 10 7.96 22.93 -17.72
N SER A 11 7.64 21.94 -18.54
CA SER A 11 6.55 22.03 -19.52
C SER A 11 5.27 22.31 -18.73
N GLY A 12 4.69 23.51 -18.92
CA GLY A 12 3.67 24.10 -18.06
C GLY A 12 2.28 23.44 -18.10
N LYS A 13 2.22 22.13 -17.87
CA LYS A 13 0.95 21.47 -17.62
C LYS A 13 0.64 21.61 -16.12
N ALA A 14 -0.47 22.25 -15.80
CA ALA A 14 -0.92 22.38 -14.41
C ALA A 14 -1.02 20.98 -13.77
N LEU A 15 -0.53 20.85 -12.53
CA LEU A 15 -0.70 19.63 -11.76
C LEU A 15 -2.19 19.38 -11.51
N PRO A 16 -2.67 18.14 -11.58
CA PRO A 16 -4.07 17.81 -11.31
C PRO A 16 -4.44 17.95 -9.84
N TYR A 17 -3.48 18.11 -8.94
CA TYR A 17 -3.63 18.24 -7.49
C TYR A 17 -2.98 19.54 -6.99
N LEU A 18 -3.37 19.97 -5.79
CA LEU A 18 -2.84 21.15 -5.13
C LEU A 18 -1.34 20.99 -4.82
N ARG A 19 -0.97 19.85 -4.18
CA ARG A 19 0.41 19.51 -3.87
C ARG A 19 0.56 18.03 -3.50
N ARG A 20 1.79 17.52 -3.61
CA ARG A 20 2.18 16.25 -3.01
C ARG A 20 2.38 16.43 -1.51
N VAL A 21 2.14 15.35 -0.76
CA VAL A 21 2.45 15.25 0.67
C VAL A 21 3.39 14.06 0.90
N ALA A 22 4.06 14.01 2.05
CA ALA A 22 5.03 12.94 2.31
C ALA A 22 4.35 11.58 2.48
N TYR A 23 3.18 11.56 3.09
CA TYR A 23 2.39 10.36 3.36
C TYR A 23 0.95 10.71 3.70
N LEU A 24 0.06 9.72 3.59
CA LEU A 24 -1.23 9.70 4.30
C LEU A 24 -1.09 8.89 5.58
N GLU A 25 -1.63 9.42 6.69
CA GLU A 25 -1.70 8.73 7.98
C GLU A 25 -3.14 8.28 8.24
N TYR A 26 -3.29 7.04 8.69
CA TYR A 26 -4.57 6.39 9.01
C TYR A 26 -4.56 5.83 10.43
N ASP A 27 -5.74 5.75 11.06
CA ASP A 27 -5.94 5.27 12.42
C ASP A 27 -6.66 3.91 12.51
N GLY A 28 -6.85 3.27 11.35
CA GLY A 28 -7.54 1.99 11.21
C GLY A 28 -9.02 2.11 10.88
N ASN A 29 -9.53 3.31 10.67
CA ASN A 29 -10.89 3.54 10.18
C ASN A 29 -10.91 3.90 8.69
N GLN A 30 -9.78 4.36 8.16
CA GLN A 30 -9.62 4.78 6.78
C GLN A 30 -9.00 3.65 5.96
N TYR A 31 -9.43 3.55 4.71
CA TYR A 31 -8.84 2.67 3.71
C TYR A 31 -9.13 3.18 2.30
N ILE A 32 -8.39 2.69 1.35
CA ILE A 32 -8.57 2.97 -0.07
C ILE A 32 -8.84 1.66 -0.80
N ASP A 33 -9.86 1.63 -1.65
CA ASP A 33 -10.08 0.59 -2.64
C ASP A 33 -9.42 1.01 -3.96
N THR A 34 -8.44 0.26 -4.43
CA THR A 34 -7.74 0.56 -5.70
C THR A 34 -8.57 0.20 -6.92
N LEU A 35 -9.67 -0.54 -6.76
CA LEU A 35 -10.51 -1.12 -7.81
C LEU A 35 -9.77 -2.12 -8.72
N VAL A 36 -8.51 -2.42 -8.44
CA VAL A 36 -7.72 -3.41 -9.18
C VAL A 36 -7.94 -4.79 -8.59
N VAL A 37 -8.52 -5.69 -9.37
CA VAL A 37 -8.68 -7.11 -9.02
C VAL A 37 -7.45 -7.87 -9.54
N PRO A 38 -6.56 -8.36 -8.67
CA PRO A 38 -5.35 -9.02 -9.11
C PRO A 38 -5.64 -10.43 -9.64
N THR A 39 -4.83 -10.84 -10.62
CA THR A 39 -4.80 -12.20 -11.15
C THR A 39 -3.39 -12.79 -11.03
N GLN A 40 -3.24 -14.06 -11.39
CA GLN A 40 -1.93 -14.70 -11.43
C GLN A 40 -0.96 -13.89 -12.31
N GLY A 41 0.25 -13.68 -11.82
CA GLY A 41 1.28 -12.87 -12.48
C GLY A 41 1.37 -11.43 -11.98
N TYR A 42 0.39 -10.98 -11.17
CA TYR A 42 0.45 -9.63 -10.60
C TYR A 42 1.47 -9.53 -9.49
N SER A 43 2.06 -8.34 -9.37
CA SER A 43 2.84 -7.93 -8.21
C SER A 43 2.28 -6.63 -7.61
N PHE A 44 2.39 -6.50 -6.30
CA PHE A 44 1.87 -5.38 -5.53
C PHE A 44 2.89 -4.93 -4.49
N GLY A 45 3.11 -3.64 -4.37
CA GLY A 45 3.99 -3.07 -3.37
C GLY A 45 3.48 -1.77 -2.78
N ALA A 46 3.90 -1.48 -1.55
CA ALA A 46 3.66 -0.21 -0.88
C ALA A 46 4.77 0.09 0.13
N SER A 47 5.02 1.37 0.36
CA SER A 47 5.90 1.84 1.42
C SER A 47 5.06 2.29 2.61
N VAL A 48 5.19 1.57 3.73
CA VAL A 48 4.34 1.73 4.91
C VAL A 48 5.20 1.90 6.16
N LEU A 49 4.80 2.82 7.04
CA LEU A 49 5.31 2.96 8.39
C LEU A 49 4.19 2.57 9.36
N ASN A 50 4.45 1.59 10.21
CA ASN A 50 3.51 1.11 11.21
C ASN A 50 3.73 1.85 12.52
N ILE A 51 2.72 2.60 13.01
CA ILE A 51 2.82 3.37 14.25
C ILE A 51 2.39 2.53 15.45
N THR A 52 1.31 1.77 15.31
CA THR A 52 0.88 0.83 16.35
C THR A 52 0.83 -0.58 15.79
N VAL A 53 1.59 -1.44 16.41
CA VAL A 53 1.41 -2.89 16.27
C VAL A 53 0.67 -3.31 17.53
N GLY A 54 -0.60 -3.59 17.41
CA GLY A 54 -1.37 -3.77 18.62
C GLY A 54 -1.88 -5.20 18.78
N GLY A 55 -1.73 -5.79 19.97
CA GLY A 55 -2.45 -6.95 20.48
C GLY A 55 -2.39 -8.26 19.67
N PRO A 56 -2.79 -9.40 20.24
CA PRO A 56 -2.62 -10.72 19.63
C PRO A 56 -3.46 -11.02 18.39
N SER A 57 -4.30 -10.10 17.95
CA SER A 57 -5.19 -10.29 16.79
C SER A 57 -5.14 -9.13 15.79
N LYS A 58 -4.18 -8.21 15.89
CA LYS A 58 -4.20 -6.98 15.09
C LYS A 58 -3.39 -7.11 13.81
N TYR A 59 -4.08 -6.99 12.69
CA TYR A 59 -3.49 -7.01 11.36
C TYR A 59 -3.64 -5.66 10.70
N GLY A 60 -2.51 -5.05 10.32
CA GLY A 60 -2.49 -3.97 9.34
C GLY A 60 -2.20 -4.55 7.99
N ILE A 61 -3.20 -4.69 7.13
CA ILE A 61 -3.09 -5.43 5.88
C ILE A 61 -3.31 -4.50 4.70
N ASN A 62 -2.45 -4.64 3.69
CA ASN A 62 -2.65 -4.10 2.37
C ASN A 62 -2.83 -5.28 1.42
N GLY A 63 -3.88 -5.28 0.61
CA GLY A 63 -4.10 -6.35 -0.35
C GLY A 63 -5.55 -6.73 -0.61
N ALA A 64 -5.73 -7.73 -1.46
CA ALA A 64 -7.02 -8.36 -1.72
C ALA A 64 -7.24 -9.49 -0.70
N LEU A 65 -8.38 -9.45 -0.01
CA LEU A 65 -8.70 -10.38 1.08
C LEU A 65 -10.04 -11.07 0.84
N GLY A 66 -9.99 -12.36 0.62
CA GLY A 66 -11.16 -13.24 0.58
C GLY A 66 -11.03 -14.37 1.59
N PRO A 67 -12.11 -15.14 1.88
CA PRO A 67 -12.07 -16.21 2.86
C PRO A 67 -11.01 -17.29 2.59
N ASN A 68 -10.75 -17.58 1.31
CA ASN A 68 -9.79 -18.57 0.85
C ASN A 68 -8.89 -18.02 -0.26
N SER A 69 -8.79 -16.70 -0.38
CA SER A 69 -8.08 -16.06 -1.48
C SER A 69 -7.46 -14.76 -0.98
N ARG A 70 -6.15 -14.72 -0.98
CA ARG A 70 -5.39 -13.58 -0.47
C ARG A 70 -4.32 -13.18 -1.47
N PHE A 71 -4.10 -11.89 -1.56
CA PHE A 71 -2.94 -11.30 -2.20
C PHE A 71 -2.57 -10.07 -1.38
N ALA A 72 -1.83 -10.28 -0.30
CA ALA A 72 -1.71 -9.29 0.75
C ALA A 72 -0.39 -9.36 1.50
N PHE A 73 -0.01 -8.25 2.10
CA PHE A 73 1.10 -8.15 3.04
C PHE A 73 0.76 -7.18 4.18
N GLY A 74 1.52 -7.25 5.25
CA GLY A 74 1.37 -6.34 6.39
C GLY A 74 2.00 -6.88 7.66
N LEU A 75 1.47 -6.42 8.79
CA LEU A 75 1.85 -6.92 10.11
C LEU A 75 0.71 -7.73 10.72
N GLY A 76 1.04 -8.93 11.16
CA GLY A 76 0.17 -9.80 11.93
C GLY A 76 0.67 -10.00 13.36
N PRO A 77 -0.04 -10.80 14.17
CA PRO A 77 0.34 -11.09 15.55
C PRO A 77 1.70 -11.75 15.69
N GLY A 78 2.11 -12.53 14.69
CA GLY A 78 3.39 -13.24 14.66
C GLY A 78 4.54 -12.43 14.07
N GLY A 79 4.28 -11.26 13.49
CA GLY A 79 5.30 -10.46 12.82
C GLY A 79 4.90 -10.01 11.43
N LYS A 80 5.79 -10.10 10.46
CA LYS A 80 5.51 -9.77 9.05
C LYS A 80 4.64 -10.86 8.44
N TYR A 81 3.60 -10.41 7.76
CA TYR A 81 2.58 -11.26 7.15
C TYR A 81 2.61 -11.16 5.64
N PHE A 82 2.57 -12.30 4.97
CA PHE A 82 2.35 -12.42 3.54
C PHE A 82 1.27 -13.48 3.26
N GLY A 83 0.25 -13.10 2.52
CA GLY A 83 -0.82 -14.00 2.11
C GLY A 83 -0.88 -14.13 0.60
N LEU A 84 -0.78 -15.35 0.07
CA LEU A 84 -0.98 -15.66 -1.33
C LEU A 84 -1.91 -16.86 -1.47
N SER A 85 -3.03 -16.67 -2.19
CA SER A 85 -4.09 -17.67 -2.29
C SER A 85 -4.62 -18.08 -0.91
N GLN A 86 -4.53 -19.35 -0.55
CA GLN A 86 -4.97 -19.87 0.75
C GLN A 86 -3.86 -19.87 1.80
N ILE A 87 -2.64 -19.59 1.42
CA ILE A 87 -1.46 -19.71 2.28
C ILE A 87 -1.17 -18.38 2.98
N ASN A 88 -0.87 -18.47 4.28
CA ASN A 88 -0.37 -17.38 5.10
C ASN A 88 1.03 -17.74 5.58
N ASN A 89 1.97 -16.85 5.39
CA ASN A 89 3.29 -16.95 6.01
C ASN A 89 3.48 -15.77 6.96
N ASP A 90 3.54 -16.09 8.25
CA ASP A 90 3.97 -15.16 9.28
C ASP A 90 5.46 -15.43 9.57
N THR A 91 6.29 -14.42 9.41
CA THR A 91 7.69 -14.51 9.82
C THR A 91 7.85 -13.85 11.17
N PRO A 92 8.45 -14.54 12.17
CA PRO A 92 8.83 -13.89 13.41
C PRO A 92 9.72 -12.69 13.08
N SER A 93 9.29 -11.49 13.38
CA SER A 93 10.09 -10.31 13.17
C SER A 93 10.26 -9.55 14.47
N SER A 94 11.46 -9.02 14.65
CA SER A 94 11.70 -7.96 15.63
C SER A 94 10.81 -6.76 15.31
N ASN A 95 10.47 -6.00 16.32
CA ASN A 95 9.59 -4.87 16.31
C ASN A 95 9.87 -3.92 15.12
N VAL A 96 8.95 -3.88 14.16
CA VAL A 96 9.02 -3.02 12.97
C VAL A 96 8.15 -1.76 13.09
N GLN A 97 7.98 -1.28 14.34
CA GLN A 97 7.28 -0.04 14.62
C GLN A 97 8.13 1.17 14.31
N ASN A 98 7.48 2.22 13.79
CA ASN A 98 8.08 3.52 13.50
C ASN A 98 9.22 3.50 12.46
N GLU A 99 9.27 2.45 11.63
CA GLU A 99 10.20 2.36 10.52
C GLU A 99 9.43 2.28 9.20
N TRP A 100 9.95 2.95 8.18
CA TRP A 100 9.46 2.81 6.82
C TRP A 100 9.95 1.49 6.22
N ILE A 101 9.00 0.67 5.79
CA ILE A 101 9.27 -0.61 5.15
C ILE A 101 8.65 -0.60 3.76
N ASP A 102 9.46 -0.92 2.77
CA ASP A 102 8.98 -1.18 1.42
C ASP A 102 8.57 -2.65 1.33
N TRP A 103 7.28 -2.86 1.14
CA TRP A 103 6.66 -4.17 1.03
C TRP A 103 6.40 -4.51 -0.43
N VAL A 104 6.63 -5.76 -0.81
CA VAL A 104 6.24 -6.29 -2.11
C VAL A 104 5.73 -7.71 -1.95
N ILE A 105 4.71 -8.08 -2.72
CA ILE A 105 4.28 -9.45 -2.95
C ILE A 105 4.18 -9.69 -4.45
N ASP A 106 4.70 -10.82 -4.90
CA ASP A 106 4.70 -11.23 -6.31
C ASP A 106 4.09 -12.63 -6.42
N SER A 107 2.99 -12.73 -7.16
CA SER A 107 2.26 -13.98 -7.33
C SER A 107 2.93 -14.95 -8.31
N SER A 108 3.76 -14.47 -9.23
CA SER A 108 4.50 -15.31 -10.17
C SER A 108 5.62 -16.07 -9.49
N SER A 109 6.48 -15.33 -8.79
CA SER A 109 7.62 -15.90 -8.06
C SER A 109 7.24 -16.50 -6.72
N LYS A 110 6.03 -16.22 -6.23
CA LYS A 110 5.56 -16.58 -4.89
C LYS A 110 6.47 -16.06 -3.78
N ILE A 111 6.88 -14.81 -3.92
CA ILE A 111 7.80 -14.15 -3.00
C ILE A 111 7.14 -12.95 -2.37
N GLY A 112 7.31 -12.81 -1.06
CA GLY A 112 7.09 -11.59 -0.32
C GLY A 112 8.43 -10.96 0.09
N THR A 113 8.53 -9.63 0.03
CA THR A 113 9.67 -8.90 0.59
C THR A 113 9.20 -7.79 1.52
N ALA A 114 9.95 -7.55 2.59
CA ALA A 114 9.74 -6.45 3.53
C ALA A 114 11.10 -5.84 3.89
N GLY A 115 11.44 -4.72 3.27
CA GLY A 115 12.78 -4.17 3.29
C GLY A 115 13.78 -5.15 2.67
N SER A 116 14.80 -5.55 3.41
CA SER A 116 15.82 -6.54 2.97
C SER A 116 15.41 -8.00 3.19
N GLU A 117 14.33 -8.25 3.91
CA GLU A 117 13.86 -9.59 4.20
C GLU A 117 13.06 -10.16 3.03
N ARG A 118 13.33 -11.41 2.68
CA ARG A 118 12.65 -12.14 1.62
C ARG A 118 12.02 -13.42 2.18
N VAL A 119 10.77 -13.66 1.79
CA VAL A 119 9.99 -14.82 2.23
C VAL A 119 9.46 -15.56 1.00
N GLU A 120 9.72 -16.85 0.93
CA GLU A 120 9.11 -17.74 -0.06
C GLU A 120 7.78 -18.25 0.46
N ILE A 121 6.70 -18.02 -0.29
CA ILE A 121 5.36 -18.49 0.05
C ILE A 121 5.18 -19.87 -0.57
N GLN A 122 5.61 -20.89 0.17
CA GLN A 122 5.56 -22.29 -0.27
C GLN A 122 4.12 -22.78 -0.41
N ASP A 123 3.92 -23.74 -1.29
CA ASP A 123 2.65 -24.43 -1.52
C ASP A 123 1.45 -23.55 -1.88
N ALA A 124 1.68 -22.27 -2.21
CA ALA A 124 0.61 -21.40 -2.69
C ALA A 124 0.08 -21.89 -4.04
N ASN A 125 -1.24 -22.04 -4.11
CA ASN A 125 -1.94 -22.25 -5.38
C ASN A 125 -1.82 -21.00 -6.27
N ALA A 126 -2.26 -21.10 -7.52
CA ALA A 126 -2.41 -19.93 -8.39
C ALA A 126 -3.32 -18.90 -7.71
N LEU A 127 -2.98 -17.62 -7.90
CA LEU A 127 -3.76 -16.52 -7.33
C LEU A 127 -5.14 -16.47 -8.00
N ASP A 128 -6.16 -16.58 -7.18
CA ASP A 128 -7.54 -16.25 -7.51
C ASP A 128 -8.04 -15.26 -6.44
N ALA A 129 -8.16 -13.99 -6.79
CA ALA A 129 -8.66 -12.96 -5.88
C ALA A 129 -10.18 -13.03 -5.67
N ASN A 130 -10.87 -13.95 -6.35
CA ASN A 130 -12.31 -14.15 -6.26
C ASN A 130 -13.10 -12.83 -6.42
N GLY A 131 -12.66 -11.99 -7.37
CA GLY A 131 -13.27 -10.69 -7.66
C GLY A 131 -13.00 -9.61 -6.61
N LYS A 132 -12.11 -9.84 -5.63
CA LYS A 132 -11.75 -8.83 -4.63
C LYS A 132 -10.63 -7.92 -5.14
N SER A 133 -10.87 -6.62 -5.03
CA SER A 133 -9.85 -5.61 -5.31
C SER A 133 -8.77 -5.56 -4.22
N ILE A 134 -7.64 -4.95 -4.57
CA ILE A 134 -6.58 -4.63 -3.60
C ILE A 134 -7.00 -3.40 -2.80
N TYR A 135 -6.94 -3.52 -1.47
CA TYR A 135 -7.14 -2.41 -0.53
C TYR A 135 -5.80 -1.94 0.03
N LEU A 136 -5.69 -0.62 0.24
CA LEU A 136 -4.57 0.00 0.95
C LEU A 136 -5.02 0.45 2.34
N MET A 137 -4.12 0.36 3.32
CA MET A 137 -4.33 0.88 4.68
C MET A 137 -5.53 0.23 5.40
N LEU A 138 -5.91 -0.97 5.00
CA LEU A 138 -7.04 -1.68 5.56
C LEU A 138 -6.65 -2.30 6.91
N SER A 139 -7.40 -1.98 7.95
CA SER A 139 -7.42 -2.81 9.16
C SER A 139 -8.21 -4.08 8.90
N ASN A 140 -7.93 -5.16 9.66
CA ASN A 140 -8.58 -6.44 9.44
C ASN A 140 -10.12 -6.31 9.32
N PRO A 141 -10.71 -6.53 8.15
CA PRO A 141 -12.15 -6.36 7.94
C PRO A 141 -13.01 -7.40 8.69
N LEU A 142 -12.36 -8.46 9.18
CA LEU A 142 -13.03 -9.55 9.90
C LEU A 142 -13.13 -9.29 11.41
N ASN A 143 -12.48 -8.22 11.91
CA ASN A 143 -12.48 -7.91 13.33
C ASN A 143 -12.46 -6.40 13.58
N SER A 144 -13.59 -5.85 13.99
CA SER A 144 -13.77 -4.41 14.27
C SER A 144 -12.91 -3.85 15.43
N TYR A 145 -12.25 -4.71 16.20
CA TYR A 145 -11.39 -4.31 17.31
C TYR A 145 -9.92 -4.12 16.91
N ASP A 146 -9.53 -4.52 15.72
CA ASP A 146 -8.14 -4.55 15.28
C ASP A 146 -7.81 -3.32 14.41
N LYS A 147 -7.82 -2.15 15.03
CA LYS A 147 -7.44 -0.91 14.36
C LYS A 147 -5.92 -0.77 14.31
N HIS A 148 -5.40 -0.67 13.11
CA HIS A 148 -3.98 -0.45 12.84
C HIS A 148 -3.75 1.02 12.47
N LYS A 149 -2.83 1.66 13.17
CA LYS A 149 -2.41 3.03 12.84
C LYS A 149 -1.09 2.98 12.07
N GLY A 150 -1.01 3.73 10.98
CA GLY A 150 0.18 3.78 10.16
C GLY A 150 0.19 4.93 9.17
N ARG A 151 1.23 4.94 8.33
CA ARG A 151 1.44 5.90 7.25
C ARG A 151 1.75 5.16 5.96
N CYS A 152 1.28 5.69 4.84
CA CYS A 152 1.58 5.18 3.51
C CYS A 152 2.10 6.32 2.63
N ARG A 153 3.24 6.15 1.97
CA ARG A 153 3.86 7.18 1.11
C ARG A 153 3.83 6.86 -0.37
N ASN A 154 3.58 5.62 -0.75
CA ASN A 154 3.32 5.20 -2.12
C ASN A 154 2.71 3.80 -2.14
N ALA A 155 2.06 3.46 -3.25
CA ALA A 155 1.62 2.09 -3.53
C ALA A 155 1.56 1.88 -5.04
N TRP A 156 1.87 0.66 -5.49
CA TRP A 156 1.84 0.33 -6.90
C TRP A 156 1.39 -1.11 -7.11
N ILE A 157 0.78 -1.35 -8.28
CA ILE A 157 0.38 -2.69 -8.74
C ILE A 157 0.86 -2.83 -10.17
N LYS A 158 1.48 -3.97 -10.48
CA LYS A 158 1.87 -4.35 -11.84
C LYS A 158 1.12 -5.60 -12.27
N ASP A 159 0.80 -5.66 -13.55
CA ASP A 159 0.20 -6.84 -14.16
C ASP A 159 1.23 -7.93 -14.44
N GLN A 160 0.81 -9.01 -15.09
CA GLN A 160 1.66 -10.15 -15.46
C GLN A 160 2.75 -9.82 -16.49
N ASN A 161 2.66 -8.69 -17.18
CA ASN A 161 3.66 -8.21 -18.13
C ASN A 161 4.71 -7.30 -17.46
N GLY A 162 4.48 -6.94 -16.20
CA GLY A 162 5.29 -6.00 -15.44
C GLY A 162 4.91 -4.53 -15.65
N ASP A 163 3.80 -4.26 -16.35
CA ASP A 163 3.30 -2.92 -16.57
C ASP A 163 2.53 -2.41 -15.35
N TYR A 164 2.70 -1.13 -15.01
CA TYR A 164 1.92 -0.50 -13.95
C TYR A 164 0.46 -0.37 -14.36
N VAL A 165 -0.44 -1.00 -13.60
CA VAL A 165 -1.90 -0.83 -13.68
C VAL A 165 -2.42 0.11 -12.58
N PHE A 166 -1.58 0.40 -11.60
CA PHE A 166 -1.79 1.38 -10.54
C PHE A 166 -0.44 1.85 -10.02
N ASN A 167 -0.23 3.15 -9.86
CA ASN A 167 0.98 3.74 -9.29
C ASN A 167 0.61 5.04 -8.58
N ALA A 168 0.39 4.99 -7.28
CA ALA A 168 -0.22 6.08 -6.55
C ALA A 168 0.72 6.75 -5.55
N ILE A 169 0.56 8.05 -5.48
CA ILE A 169 1.28 8.95 -4.57
C ILE A 169 0.29 9.72 -3.68
N PRO A 170 0.66 10.06 -2.44
CA PRO A 170 -0.17 10.86 -1.56
C PRO A 170 -0.17 12.33 -1.98
N VAL A 171 -1.36 12.91 -2.08
CA VAL A 171 -1.56 14.29 -2.50
C VAL A 171 -2.70 14.95 -1.71
N LEU A 172 -2.77 16.28 -1.79
CA LEU A 172 -4.01 17.03 -1.56
C LEU A 172 -4.60 17.38 -2.92
N ASP A 173 -5.86 17.07 -3.14
CA ASP A 173 -6.57 17.50 -4.35
C ASP A 173 -6.73 19.04 -4.38
N LEU A 174 -7.29 19.58 -5.43
CA LEU A 174 -7.45 21.05 -5.59
C LEU A 174 -8.32 21.69 -4.51
N SER A 175 -9.14 20.90 -3.78
CA SER A 175 -9.93 21.36 -2.64
C SER A 175 -9.18 21.26 -1.31
N GLY A 176 -7.99 20.67 -1.30
CA GLY A 176 -7.19 20.39 -0.10
C GLY A 176 -7.54 19.07 0.59
N ARG A 177 -8.37 18.22 -0.03
CA ARG A 177 -8.72 16.90 0.53
C ARG A 177 -7.61 15.89 0.28
N PRO A 178 -7.20 15.11 1.30
CA PRO A 178 -6.17 14.08 1.15
C PRO A 178 -6.65 12.89 0.32
N ALA A 179 -5.81 12.43 -0.59
CA ALA A 179 -6.08 11.30 -1.48
C ALA A 179 -4.77 10.63 -1.93
N MET A 180 -4.89 9.40 -2.43
CA MET A 180 -3.86 8.83 -3.31
C MET A 180 -4.22 9.19 -4.75
N TYR A 181 -3.26 9.78 -5.47
CA TYR A 181 -3.40 10.10 -6.91
C TYR A 181 -2.67 9.02 -7.71
N ASP A 182 -3.42 8.29 -8.53
CA ASP A 182 -2.85 7.28 -9.42
C ASP A 182 -2.32 7.93 -10.69
N GLU A 183 -1.01 7.88 -10.88
CA GLU A 183 -0.31 8.45 -12.02
C GLU A 183 -0.57 7.68 -13.34
N VAL A 184 -1.10 6.43 -13.27
CA VAL A 184 -1.44 5.62 -14.45
C VAL A 184 -2.79 6.06 -15.02
N SER A 185 -3.83 6.09 -14.20
CA SER A 185 -5.19 6.44 -14.63
C SER A 185 -5.49 7.94 -14.58
N GLY A 186 -4.70 8.70 -13.82
CA GLY A 186 -4.97 10.10 -13.54
C GLY A 186 -6.13 10.33 -12.57
N GLN A 187 -6.50 9.33 -11.78
CA GLN A 187 -7.64 9.38 -10.86
C GLN A 187 -7.20 9.59 -9.41
N PHE A 188 -8.10 10.17 -8.63
CA PHE A 188 -7.95 10.30 -7.18
C PHE A 188 -8.70 9.17 -6.48
N PHE A 189 -8.03 8.54 -5.52
CA PHE A 189 -8.58 7.52 -4.65
C PHE A 189 -8.70 8.07 -3.23
N TYR A 190 -9.93 8.24 -2.78
CA TYR A 190 -10.25 8.82 -1.48
C TYR A 190 -10.54 7.73 -0.45
N ASN A 191 -10.53 8.16 0.83
CA ASN A 191 -10.98 7.31 1.92
C ASN A 191 -12.39 6.75 1.68
N GLN A 192 -12.52 5.43 1.79
CA GLN A 192 -13.79 4.69 1.72
C GLN A 192 -14.32 4.30 3.11
N GLY A 193 -13.53 4.55 4.15
CA GLY A 193 -13.90 4.28 5.54
C GLY A 193 -14.47 5.50 6.27
N HIS A 194 -14.23 5.56 7.57
CA HIS A 194 -14.72 6.64 8.42
C HIS A 194 -13.58 7.60 8.80
N GLY A 195 -13.95 8.87 9.04
CA GLY A 195 -12.99 9.93 9.35
C GLY A 195 -12.22 10.40 8.11
N GLU A 196 -11.14 11.12 8.33
CA GLU A 196 -10.29 11.67 7.29
C GLU A 196 -8.85 11.19 7.48
N PHE A 197 -8.11 11.06 6.38
CA PHE A 197 -6.66 10.91 6.47
C PHE A 197 -6.03 12.19 7.02
N THR A 198 -5.02 12.05 7.84
CA THR A 198 -4.06 13.13 8.07
C THR A 198 -2.84 12.92 7.17
N TRP A 199 -1.93 13.88 7.11
CA TRP A 199 -0.77 13.80 6.22
C TRP A 199 0.45 14.48 6.83
N GLY A 200 1.63 14.19 6.31
CA GLY A 200 2.87 14.91 6.59
C GLY A 200 3.32 15.75 5.42
N GLU A 201 3.95 16.89 5.71
CA GLU A 201 4.57 17.74 4.69
C GLU A 201 5.79 17.03 4.09
N LEU A 202 6.03 17.27 2.78
CA LEU A 202 7.32 16.93 2.18
C LEU A 202 8.39 17.82 2.80
N GLU A 203 9.44 17.22 3.31
CA GLU A 203 10.65 17.97 3.67
C GLU A 203 11.26 18.53 2.39
N ILE A 204 11.50 19.85 2.37
CA ILE A 204 12.08 20.60 1.24
C ILE A 204 13.60 20.56 1.34
#